data_e1202a0d02ab90823b0e5831b3b0a2b1
#
_entry.id   e1202a0d02ab90823b0e5831b3b0a2b1
#
_cell.length_a   1.000
_cell.length_b   1.000
_cell.length_c   1.000
_cell.angle_alpha   90.00
_cell.angle_beta   90.00
_cell.angle_gamma   90.00
#
_symmetry.space_group_name_H-M   'P 1'
#
loop_
_entity.id
_entity.type
_entity.pdbx_description
1 polymer ?
#
loop_
_entity_poly.entity_id
_entity_poly.type
_entity_poly.pdbx_seq_one_letter_code
_entity_poly.pdbx_strand_id
1 'polypeptide(L)'
;MNGWMGKIIRINLSEGRHFLESLDPLMARNFIGGRGLASKILFDEIDPAVDPISPENKLIFATGPLTGAGAAASRFMVVTKGYLTGAIACSNSGGNFGPELKFAGYDLIIFEGKAKEPVYLLIEDDHIEIRPASFLWGKVIPETVGLIKQELKESLGKTDWEAREFRVACIGPAGENLSRIAAVVTDDERHAARSGVGAVMGSKNLKAVVVKGSQSINIDKHDQLKNTLFLLWEKLKEAKSTGYNLPTYGTSAGVSFYNECGIMPTHNFKYGVFDHAAKINGEEMKKKIVKGSFGCFSCPIRCGKITEVKEEGKVWKGMGPEYETLALMGASCEVDDLAAIAKANYLCDEFGVDTISAGGTIACAMELSERDYLPEEDIGFKLTFGDGEALVKLVEMICKNEGFGKVLAEGGYRLAEKYGHPEFFMGVKKQEFPGYDPRGVKGMGVAYATSNRGACHLRGLTSLSELVGIPEKVDPLTCEGKALLAINFQNFASVIDSSGMCIFAFRGIWQDGTMEALLNAVTGVGFDSAEMLKAGERIWNLERLFNLKAGLTKKTDTLPKRLLEEPSPRGPAKGHVVELDKMLIEYYELRGWDQDGVPTEEKISELGL
;
A
#
# COMPACT_ATOMS: atom_id res chain seq x y z
N MET A 1 24.81 15.45 1.42
CA MET A 1 24.45 14.30 2.29
C MET A 1 24.57 13.03 1.46
N ASN A 2 25.18 11.96 2.01
CA ASN A 2 25.22 10.68 1.30
C ASN A 2 23.89 9.96 1.47
N GLY A 3 23.46 9.23 0.45
CA GLY A 3 22.17 8.52 0.43
C GLY A 3 20.95 9.38 0.11
N TRP A 4 20.97 10.64 0.49
CA TRP A 4 19.94 11.63 0.11
C TRP A 4 20.47 12.53 -0.99
N MET A 5 19.57 13.04 -1.85
CA MET A 5 19.91 14.05 -2.85
C MET A 5 19.96 15.45 -2.23
N GLY A 6 19.36 15.61 -1.06
CA GLY A 6 19.36 16.85 -0.28
C GLY A 6 18.41 17.93 -0.81
N LYS A 7 17.53 17.60 -1.77
CA LYS A 7 16.64 18.55 -2.44
C LYS A 7 15.18 18.09 -2.36
N ILE A 8 14.27 19.02 -2.12
CA ILE A 8 12.82 18.88 -2.13
C ILE A 8 12.25 19.77 -3.21
N ILE A 9 11.33 19.25 -4.04
CA ILE A 9 10.54 20.07 -4.97
C ILE A 9 9.21 20.39 -4.29
N ARG A 10 8.88 21.68 -4.17
CA ARG A 10 7.56 22.14 -3.73
C ARG A 10 6.81 22.70 -4.93
N ILE A 11 5.61 22.19 -5.20
CA ILE A 11 4.77 22.58 -6.32
C ILE A 11 3.51 23.26 -5.78
N ASN A 12 3.36 24.55 -6.03
CA ASN A 12 2.11 25.26 -5.77
C ASN A 12 1.24 25.22 -7.03
N LEU A 13 0.28 24.30 -7.05
CA LEU A 13 -0.61 24.08 -8.20
C LEU A 13 -1.57 25.26 -8.43
N SER A 14 -1.97 25.98 -7.38
CA SER A 14 -2.86 27.14 -7.51
C SER A 14 -2.20 28.32 -8.22
N GLU A 15 -0.88 28.46 -8.03
CA GLU A 15 -0.07 29.53 -8.62
C GLU A 15 0.67 29.09 -9.89
N GLY A 16 0.71 27.77 -10.17
CA GLY A 16 1.46 27.23 -11.30
C GLY A 16 2.97 27.41 -11.18
N ARG A 17 3.52 27.35 -9.96
CA ARG A 17 4.94 27.59 -9.66
C ARG A 17 5.56 26.45 -8.89
N HIS A 18 6.89 26.30 -9.02
CA HIS A 18 7.68 25.40 -8.20
C HIS A 18 8.80 26.14 -7.47
N PHE A 19 9.26 25.52 -6.37
CA PHE A 19 10.38 25.99 -5.56
C PHE A 19 11.26 24.78 -5.20
N LEU A 20 12.56 25.04 -5.04
CA LEU A 20 13.50 24.06 -4.53
C LEU A 20 13.85 24.42 -3.08
N GLU A 21 13.79 23.42 -2.21
CA GLU A 21 14.16 23.53 -0.80
C GLU A 21 15.25 22.52 -0.48
N SER A 22 16.13 22.89 0.46
CA SER A 22 17.13 21.96 0.99
C SER A 22 16.50 21.07 2.03
N LEU A 23 16.79 19.76 1.96
CA LEU A 23 16.43 18.82 2.99
C LEU A 23 17.29 19.06 4.24
N ASP A 24 16.63 19.27 5.39
CA ASP A 24 17.32 19.42 6.68
C ASP A 24 18.01 18.09 7.08
N PRO A 25 19.36 18.09 7.30
CA PRO A 25 20.10 16.89 7.70
C PRO A 25 19.63 16.27 9.01
N LEU A 26 19.19 17.09 9.97
CA LEU A 26 18.69 16.59 11.26
C LEU A 26 17.34 15.89 11.08
N MET A 27 16.45 16.46 10.27
CA MET A 27 15.18 15.82 9.91
C MET A 27 15.43 14.51 9.17
N ALA A 28 16.37 14.47 8.20
CA ALA A 28 16.76 13.26 7.47
C ALA A 28 17.30 12.17 8.41
N ARG A 29 18.15 12.51 9.40
CA ARG A 29 18.63 11.57 10.41
C ARG A 29 17.48 11.03 11.27
N ASN A 30 16.60 11.90 11.79
CA ASN A 30 15.57 11.53 12.76
C ASN A 30 14.41 10.75 12.15
N PHE A 31 14.10 10.98 10.86
CA PHE A 31 12.95 10.39 10.15
C PHE A 31 13.36 9.51 8.97
N ILE A 32 14.64 9.32 8.71
CA ILE A 32 15.25 8.47 7.68
C ILE A 32 14.94 8.93 6.25
N GLY A 33 13.69 8.91 5.82
CA GLY A 33 13.27 9.18 4.44
C GLY A 33 11.80 8.81 4.21
N GLY A 34 11.40 8.61 2.98
CA GLY A 34 10.12 8.04 2.57
C GLY A 34 8.95 8.39 3.47
N ARG A 35 8.40 7.37 4.15
CA ARG A 35 7.29 7.50 5.08
C ARG A 35 7.58 8.51 6.20
N GLY A 36 8.77 8.43 6.82
CA GLY A 36 9.08 9.25 7.99
C GLY A 36 9.18 10.73 7.66
N LEU A 37 9.96 11.10 6.63
CA LEU A 37 10.09 12.49 6.21
C LEU A 37 8.75 13.07 5.74
N ALA A 38 8.02 12.35 4.90
CA ALA A 38 6.74 12.82 4.39
C ALA A 38 5.68 12.96 5.50
N SER A 39 5.64 12.04 6.48
CA SER A 39 4.74 12.15 7.63
C SER A 39 5.10 13.34 8.51
N LYS A 40 6.39 13.64 8.72
CA LYS A 40 6.85 14.80 9.50
C LYS A 40 6.44 16.10 8.82
N ILE A 41 6.70 16.24 7.53
CA ILE A 41 6.30 17.43 6.76
C ILE A 41 4.78 17.62 6.78
N LEU A 42 4.02 16.53 6.59
CA LEU A 42 2.55 16.61 6.63
C LEU A 42 2.04 17.03 8.00
N PHE A 43 2.61 16.49 9.08
CA PHE A 43 2.25 16.83 10.46
C PHE A 43 2.52 18.30 10.80
N ASP A 44 3.66 18.83 10.34
CA ASP A 44 4.08 20.20 10.64
C ASP A 44 3.31 21.26 9.83
N GLU A 45 2.84 20.89 8.62
CA GLU A 45 2.43 21.89 7.64
C GLU A 45 0.93 21.90 7.31
N ILE A 46 0.15 20.94 7.80
CA ILE A 46 -1.31 20.97 7.62
C ILE A 46 -2.04 20.89 8.96
N ASP A 47 -3.22 21.49 9.04
CA ASP A 47 -4.17 21.18 10.09
C ASP A 47 -4.74 19.76 9.84
N PRO A 48 -4.54 18.78 10.74
CA PRO A 48 -5.11 17.46 10.56
C PRO A 48 -6.64 17.41 10.48
N ALA A 49 -7.35 18.49 10.86
CA ALA A 49 -8.80 18.60 10.70
C ALA A 49 -9.24 18.92 9.26
N VAL A 50 -8.31 19.33 8.36
CA VAL A 50 -8.62 19.69 6.95
C VAL A 50 -9.40 18.59 6.22
N ASP A 51 -10.28 18.96 5.29
CA ASP A 51 -10.92 17.99 4.38
C ASP A 51 -9.83 17.36 3.48
N PRO A 52 -9.76 16.02 3.39
CA PRO A 52 -8.76 15.34 2.58
C PRO A 52 -8.69 15.74 1.10
N ILE A 53 -9.80 16.18 0.51
CA ILE A 53 -9.86 16.61 -0.91
C ILE A 53 -9.78 18.13 -1.09
N SER A 54 -9.59 18.88 0.00
CA SER A 54 -9.43 20.33 -0.10
C SER A 54 -8.04 20.72 -0.62
N PRO A 55 -7.90 21.94 -1.19
CA PRO A 55 -6.60 22.46 -1.63
C PRO A 55 -5.54 22.53 -0.52
N GLU A 56 -5.95 22.71 0.75
CA GLU A 56 -5.08 22.84 1.91
C GLU A 56 -4.40 21.53 2.29
N ASN A 57 -4.99 20.37 1.93
CA ASN A 57 -4.31 19.10 2.10
C ASN A 57 -3.09 19.02 1.16
N LYS A 58 -2.02 18.37 1.61
CA LYS A 58 -0.82 18.14 0.80
C LYS A 58 -0.77 16.72 0.29
N LEU A 59 -0.15 16.55 -0.88
CA LEU A 59 0.17 15.25 -1.46
C LEU A 59 1.69 15.17 -1.65
N ILE A 60 2.33 14.19 -1.01
CA ILE A 60 3.80 14.11 -0.95
C ILE A 60 4.25 12.78 -1.56
N PHE A 61 5.13 12.84 -2.57
CA PHE A 61 5.88 11.71 -3.10
C PHE A 61 7.27 11.72 -2.46
N ALA A 62 7.67 10.63 -1.83
CA ALA A 62 8.90 10.60 -1.04
C ALA A 62 9.70 9.32 -1.25
N THR A 63 11.02 9.46 -1.44
CA THR A 63 11.98 8.36 -1.53
C THR A 63 12.76 8.20 -0.23
N GLY A 64 13.36 7.04 -0.03
CA GLY A 64 14.27 6.80 1.08
C GLY A 64 15.76 6.89 0.66
N PRO A 65 16.69 6.88 1.63
CA PRO A 65 18.12 6.94 1.33
C PRO A 65 18.62 5.72 0.55
N LEU A 66 17.97 4.57 0.67
CA LEU A 66 18.33 3.36 -0.08
C LEU A 66 17.64 3.25 -1.44
N THR A 67 16.62 4.09 -1.72
CA THR A 67 15.90 4.05 -3.01
C THR A 67 16.88 4.27 -4.17
N GLY A 68 16.99 3.28 -5.07
CA GLY A 68 17.94 3.31 -6.20
C GLY A 68 19.37 2.90 -5.86
N ALA A 69 19.73 2.74 -4.57
CA ALA A 69 21.11 2.42 -4.15
C ALA A 69 21.43 0.91 -4.11
N GLY A 70 20.45 0.03 -4.28
CA GLY A 70 20.74 -1.40 -4.21
C GLY A 70 19.59 -2.36 -4.44
N ALA A 71 19.80 -3.62 -4.08
CA ALA A 71 18.87 -4.71 -4.28
C ALA A 71 17.59 -4.54 -3.45
N ALA A 72 16.43 -4.77 -4.06
CA ALA A 72 15.11 -4.64 -3.43
C ALA A 72 14.81 -3.25 -2.81
N ALA A 73 15.50 -2.20 -3.24
CA ALA A 73 15.41 -0.83 -2.75
C ALA A 73 14.91 0.13 -3.84
N SER A 74 13.66 -0.05 -4.26
CA SER A 74 13.03 0.75 -5.32
C SER A 74 11.78 1.51 -4.84
N ARG A 75 11.49 1.46 -3.53
CA ARG A 75 10.22 1.96 -3.01
C ARG A 75 10.20 3.47 -2.90
N PHE A 76 9.01 4.02 -3.16
CA PHE A 76 8.63 5.39 -2.81
C PHE A 76 7.27 5.38 -2.09
N MET A 77 6.98 6.46 -1.39
CA MET A 77 5.76 6.66 -0.63
C MET A 77 4.93 7.78 -1.22
N VAL A 78 3.61 7.61 -1.23
CA VAL A 78 2.63 8.68 -1.43
C VAL A 78 1.97 8.95 -0.10
N VAL A 79 2.22 10.13 0.49
CA VAL A 79 1.76 10.50 1.84
C VAL A 79 0.84 11.71 1.76
N THR A 80 -0.29 11.63 2.49
CA THR A 80 -1.32 12.67 2.52
C THR A 80 -2.29 12.40 3.68
N LYS A 81 -3.24 13.29 3.96
CA LYS A 81 -4.46 12.90 4.67
C LYS A 81 -5.34 12.11 3.72
N GLY A 82 -5.65 10.85 4.05
CA GLY A 82 -6.33 9.90 3.16
C GLY A 82 -7.83 10.16 3.04
N TYR A 83 -8.36 10.09 1.81
CA TYR A 83 -9.78 10.36 1.56
C TYR A 83 -10.70 9.21 2.02
N LEU A 84 -10.24 7.97 2.00
CA LEU A 84 -11.02 6.82 2.48
C LEU A 84 -11.20 6.86 3.99
N THR A 85 -10.12 7.09 4.73
CA THR A 85 -10.04 6.90 6.18
C THR A 85 -10.16 8.19 7.00
N GLY A 86 -9.79 9.32 6.45
CA GLY A 86 -9.57 10.57 7.20
C GLY A 86 -8.31 10.55 8.08
N ALA A 87 -7.57 9.44 8.10
CA ALA A 87 -6.31 9.28 8.81
C ALA A 87 -5.13 9.71 7.94
N ILE A 88 -3.92 9.75 8.53
CA ILE A 88 -2.69 9.84 7.75
C ILE A 88 -2.58 8.61 6.83
N ALA A 89 -2.36 8.86 5.55
CA ALA A 89 -2.16 7.84 4.53
C ALA A 89 -0.69 7.81 4.12
N CYS A 90 -0.09 6.62 4.19
CA CYS A 90 1.24 6.37 3.66
C CYS A 90 1.12 5.18 2.71
N SER A 91 0.99 5.43 1.42
CA SER A 91 0.81 4.37 0.42
C SER A 91 2.12 4.09 -0.30
N ASN A 92 2.53 2.83 -0.32
CA ASN A 92 3.86 2.39 -0.81
C ASN A 92 3.74 1.82 -2.22
N SER A 93 4.65 2.20 -3.11
CA SER A 93 4.77 1.61 -4.45
C SER A 93 6.21 1.22 -4.77
N GLY A 94 6.38 0.25 -5.66
CA GLY A 94 7.67 -0.19 -6.20
C GLY A 94 7.87 0.28 -7.64
N GLY A 95 8.48 -0.56 -8.47
CA GLY A 95 8.75 -0.27 -9.88
C GLY A 95 10.05 0.49 -10.09
N ASN A 96 10.05 1.42 -11.05
CA ASN A 96 11.19 2.21 -11.43
C ASN A 96 11.04 3.71 -11.10
N PHE A 97 9.83 4.19 -10.80
CA PHE A 97 9.56 5.62 -10.55
C PHE A 97 10.37 6.20 -9.37
N GLY A 98 10.42 5.49 -8.23
CA GLY A 98 11.18 5.96 -7.06
C GLY A 98 12.67 6.17 -7.33
N PRO A 99 13.39 5.16 -7.88
CA PRO A 99 14.76 5.32 -8.34
C PRO A 99 14.96 6.49 -9.31
N GLU A 100 14.06 6.64 -10.29
CA GLU A 100 14.16 7.69 -11.29
C GLU A 100 14.04 9.09 -10.67
N LEU A 101 13.16 9.26 -9.65
CA LEU A 101 13.05 10.50 -8.88
C LEU A 101 14.37 10.83 -8.14
N LYS A 102 15.03 9.81 -7.58
CA LYS A 102 16.33 9.98 -6.95
C LYS A 102 17.39 10.36 -7.99
N PHE A 103 17.42 9.70 -9.13
CA PHE A 103 18.35 10.01 -10.22
C PHE A 103 18.11 11.39 -10.86
N ALA A 104 16.88 11.92 -10.74
CA ALA A 104 16.59 13.31 -11.11
C ALA A 104 17.11 14.34 -10.08
N GLY A 105 17.63 13.88 -8.93
CA GLY A 105 18.24 14.74 -7.93
C GLY A 105 17.35 15.14 -6.76
N TYR A 106 16.24 14.42 -6.53
CA TYR A 106 15.26 14.83 -5.52
C TYR A 106 14.90 13.70 -4.56
N ASP A 107 14.68 14.06 -3.28
CA ASP A 107 14.19 13.14 -2.26
C ASP A 107 12.66 13.15 -2.15
N LEU A 108 12.05 14.33 -2.31
CA LEU A 108 10.60 14.52 -2.17
C LEU A 108 10.04 15.48 -3.22
N ILE A 109 8.76 15.27 -3.55
CA ILE A 109 7.90 16.24 -4.26
C ILE A 109 6.70 16.52 -3.37
N ILE A 110 6.40 17.79 -3.08
CA ILE A 110 5.28 18.23 -2.26
C ILE A 110 4.32 19.02 -3.13
N PHE A 111 3.09 18.56 -3.29
CA PHE A 111 2.03 19.25 -4.01
C PHE A 111 1.10 19.97 -3.04
N GLU A 112 0.91 21.28 -3.28
CA GLU A 112 0.06 22.19 -2.54
C GLU A 112 -0.98 22.81 -3.46
N GLY A 113 -2.12 23.21 -2.88
CA GLY A 113 -3.17 23.87 -3.64
C GLY A 113 -3.87 22.94 -4.62
N LYS A 114 -4.50 23.54 -5.64
CA LYS A 114 -5.24 22.88 -6.71
C LYS A 114 -5.04 23.63 -8.02
N ALA A 115 -4.72 22.95 -9.09
CA ALA A 115 -4.66 23.53 -10.43
C ALA A 115 -6.08 23.91 -10.93
N LYS A 116 -6.19 24.98 -11.73
CA LYS A 116 -7.48 25.41 -12.32
C LYS A 116 -8.00 24.39 -13.33
N GLU A 117 -7.09 23.85 -14.14
CA GLU A 117 -7.34 22.86 -15.17
C GLU A 117 -6.43 21.64 -14.92
N PRO A 118 -6.73 20.47 -15.51
CA PRO A 118 -5.87 19.31 -15.40
C PRO A 118 -4.44 19.57 -15.85
N VAL A 119 -3.47 19.16 -15.01
CA VAL A 119 -2.04 19.30 -15.27
C VAL A 119 -1.29 18.00 -15.00
N TYR A 120 -0.08 17.89 -15.56
CA TYR A 120 0.92 16.93 -15.13
C TYR A 120 2.25 17.65 -14.84
N LEU A 121 3.06 17.06 -13.96
CA LEU A 121 4.39 17.54 -13.65
C LEU A 121 5.42 16.77 -14.47
N LEU A 122 6.29 17.48 -15.20
CA LEU A 122 7.45 16.91 -15.88
C LEU A 122 8.73 17.31 -15.12
N ILE A 123 9.59 16.32 -14.87
CA ILE A 123 10.91 16.48 -14.27
C ILE A 123 11.92 15.74 -15.14
N GLU A 124 12.90 16.45 -15.70
CA GLU A 124 14.08 15.88 -16.35
C GLU A 124 15.30 16.55 -15.72
N ASP A 125 15.92 15.90 -14.74
CA ASP A 125 16.96 16.46 -13.88
C ASP A 125 16.55 17.82 -13.29
N ASP A 126 17.29 18.91 -13.59
CA ASP A 126 16.97 20.26 -13.09
C ASP A 126 15.84 20.97 -13.88
N HIS A 127 15.34 20.38 -14.97
CA HIS A 127 14.21 20.91 -15.72
C HIS A 127 12.89 20.44 -15.08
N ILE A 128 12.13 21.37 -14.52
CA ILE A 128 10.85 21.14 -13.85
C ILE A 128 9.78 21.99 -14.53
N GLU A 129 8.71 21.35 -15.03
CA GLU A 129 7.65 22.04 -15.76
C GLU A 129 6.26 21.50 -15.41
N ILE A 130 5.30 22.37 -15.13
CA ILE A 130 3.89 22.02 -14.99
C ILE A 130 3.24 22.18 -16.36
N ARG A 131 2.74 21.08 -16.92
CA ARG A 131 2.18 21.01 -18.27
C ARG A 131 0.66 20.79 -18.25
N PRO A 132 -0.08 21.31 -19.23
CA PRO A 132 -1.51 21.02 -19.42
C PRO A 132 -1.74 19.52 -19.64
N ALA A 133 -2.80 18.97 -19.01
CA ALA A 133 -3.16 17.56 -19.10
C ALA A 133 -4.62 17.31 -19.46
N SER A 134 -5.33 18.31 -20.01
CA SER A 134 -6.74 18.14 -20.39
C SER A 134 -6.96 17.03 -21.43
N PHE A 135 -5.96 16.79 -22.31
CA PHE A 135 -5.99 15.70 -23.29
C PHE A 135 -5.82 14.30 -22.70
N LEU A 136 -5.33 14.22 -21.43
CA LEU A 136 -5.15 12.99 -20.67
C LEU A 136 -6.33 12.69 -19.75
N TRP A 137 -7.18 13.68 -19.46
CA TRP A 137 -8.29 13.51 -18.54
C TRP A 137 -9.35 12.57 -19.12
N GLY A 138 -9.85 11.64 -18.29
CA GLY A 138 -10.75 10.56 -18.71
C GLY A 138 -10.03 9.34 -19.30
N LYS A 139 -8.70 9.40 -19.51
CA LYS A 139 -7.93 8.29 -20.08
C LYS A 139 -7.51 7.30 -18.99
N VAL A 140 -7.61 5.99 -19.32
CA VAL A 140 -7.10 4.90 -18.47
C VAL A 140 -5.57 4.94 -18.39
N ILE A 141 -5.00 4.24 -17.41
CA ILE A 141 -3.55 4.29 -17.10
C ILE A 141 -2.67 3.98 -18.34
N PRO A 142 -2.86 2.85 -19.06
CA PRO A 142 -2.01 2.55 -20.23
C PRO A 142 -2.10 3.61 -21.34
N GLU A 143 -3.31 4.14 -21.58
CA GLU A 143 -3.54 5.20 -22.58
C GLU A 143 -2.87 6.51 -22.14
N THR A 144 -2.99 6.88 -20.86
CA THR A 144 -2.31 8.06 -20.27
C THR A 144 -0.79 7.98 -20.46
N VAL A 145 -0.18 6.86 -20.09
CA VAL A 145 1.26 6.63 -20.24
C VAL A 145 1.69 6.70 -21.69
N GLY A 146 0.92 6.08 -22.60
CA GLY A 146 1.20 6.10 -24.05
C GLY A 146 1.16 7.52 -24.62
N LEU A 147 0.13 8.30 -24.30
CA LEU A 147 -0.03 9.69 -24.76
C LEU A 147 1.05 10.61 -24.20
N ILE A 148 1.43 10.47 -22.93
CA ILE A 148 2.55 11.24 -22.35
C ILE A 148 3.85 10.94 -23.10
N LYS A 149 4.18 9.67 -23.34
CA LYS A 149 5.39 9.29 -24.08
C LYS A 149 5.41 9.81 -25.52
N GLN A 150 4.24 9.84 -26.16
CA GLN A 150 4.10 10.45 -27.49
C GLN A 150 4.30 11.97 -27.43
N GLU A 151 3.68 12.66 -26.48
CA GLU A 151 3.81 14.11 -26.30
C GLU A 151 5.27 14.52 -26.05
N LEU A 152 6.01 13.76 -25.20
CA LEU A 152 7.44 14.00 -24.94
C LEU A 152 8.30 13.86 -26.22
N LYS A 153 7.96 12.93 -27.11
CA LYS A 153 8.64 12.81 -28.41
C LYS A 153 8.41 14.04 -29.27
N GLU A 154 7.18 14.50 -29.35
CA GLU A 154 6.78 15.63 -30.18
C GLU A 154 7.30 16.97 -29.63
N SER A 155 7.14 17.22 -28.33
CA SER A 155 7.47 18.51 -27.71
C SER A 155 8.95 18.71 -27.41
N LEU A 156 9.67 17.62 -27.04
CA LEU A 156 11.08 17.66 -26.66
C LEU A 156 12.00 17.09 -27.72
N GLY A 157 11.47 16.61 -28.85
CA GLY A 157 12.27 15.99 -29.89
C GLY A 157 12.94 14.67 -29.47
N LYS A 158 12.35 13.96 -28.50
CA LYS A 158 12.89 12.69 -27.99
C LYS A 158 12.64 11.55 -28.97
N THR A 159 13.58 10.63 -29.06
CA THR A 159 13.40 9.35 -29.77
C THR A 159 12.44 8.44 -28.99
N ASP A 160 11.96 7.36 -29.64
CA ASP A 160 11.16 6.33 -28.97
C ASP A 160 11.86 5.72 -27.75
N TRP A 161 13.18 5.57 -27.83
CA TRP A 161 13.97 5.02 -26.75
C TRP A 161 14.04 5.99 -25.55
N GLU A 162 14.40 7.24 -25.80
CA GLU A 162 14.50 8.27 -24.76
C GLU A 162 13.15 8.52 -24.06
N ALA A 163 12.04 8.53 -24.80
CA ALA A 163 10.72 8.68 -24.22
C ALA A 163 10.32 7.50 -23.30
N ARG A 164 10.82 6.28 -23.59
CA ARG A 164 10.62 5.11 -22.73
C ARG A 164 11.38 5.16 -21.41
N GLU A 165 12.43 5.96 -21.30
CA GLU A 165 13.20 6.13 -20.06
C GLU A 165 12.43 6.95 -19.03
N PHE A 166 11.53 7.85 -19.44
CA PHE A 166 10.66 8.58 -18.52
C PHE A 166 9.72 7.63 -17.79
N ARG A 167 9.65 7.79 -16.46
CA ARG A 167 8.74 7.04 -15.60
C ARG A 167 7.55 7.88 -15.21
N VAL A 168 6.39 7.27 -15.25
CA VAL A 168 5.11 7.95 -15.03
C VAL A 168 4.46 7.37 -13.79
N ALA A 169 4.03 8.24 -12.86
CA ALA A 169 3.07 7.91 -11.82
C ALA A 169 1.80 8.73 -12.07
N CYS A 170 0.66 8.07 -12.27
CA CYS A 170 -0.57 8.76 -12.66
C CYS A 170 -1.81 8.18 -12.00
N ILE A 171 -2.92 8.88 -12.17
CA ILE A 171 -4.25 8.40 -11.80
C ILE A 171 -5.05 8.04 -13.06
N GLY A 172 -5.90 7.02 -12.90
CA GLY A 172 -6.94 6.69 -13.88
C GLY A 172 -8.25 7.43 -13.59
N PRO A 173 -9.32 7.10 -14.33
CA PRO A 173 -10.64 7.69 -14.14
C PRO A 173 -11.17 7.57 -12.71
N ALA A 174 -10.80 6.53 -11.94
CA ALA A 174 -11.20 6.40 -10.55
C ALA A 174 -10.70 7.56 -9.68
N GLY A 175 -9.44 8.01 -9.88
CA GLY A 175 -8.89 9.17 -9.17
C GLY A 175 -9.54 10.49 -9.60
N GLU A 176 -9.80 10.65 -10.90
CA GLU A 176 -10.47 11.82 -11.47
C GLU A 176 -11.90 11.98 -10.96
N ASN A 177 -12.62 10.86 -10.79
CA ASN A 177 -13.97 10.79 -10.24
C ASN A 177 -14.01 10.80 -8.70
N LEU A 178 -12.87 11.01 -8.04
CA LEU A 178 -12.73 11.05 -6.58
C LEU A 178 -13.24 9.78 -5.88
N SER A 179 -13.07 8.60 -6.50
CA SER A 179 -13.36 7.34 -5.82
C SER A 179 -12.48 7.21 -4.58
N ARG A 180 -13.09 6.89 -3.42
CA ARG A 180 -12.35 6.74 -2.15
C ARG A 180 -11.39 5.57 -2.13
N ILE A 181 -11.52 4.66 -3.08
CA ILE A 181 -10.64 3.51 -3.27
C ILE A 181 -9.70 3.68 -4.47
N ALA A 182 -9.50 4.94 -4.94
CA ALA A 182 -8.61 5.24 -6.04
C ALA A 182 -7.14 5.18 -5.65
N ALA A 183 -6.32 4.67 -6.58
CA ALA A 183 -4.88 4.47 -6.48
C ALA A 183 -4.09 5.48 -7.32
N VAL A 184 -2.81 5.67 -6.95
CA VAL A 184 -1.77 6.20 -7.84
C VAL A 184 -1.02 5.00 -8.42
N VAL A 185 -0.89 4.93 -9.74
CA VAL A 185 -0.32 3.78 -10.47
C VAL A 185 0.90 4.24 -11.26
N THR A 186 1.97 3.43 -11.24
CA THR A 186 3.13 3.69 -12.09
C THR A 186 3.01 2.98 -13.43
N ASP A 187 3.83 3.40 -14.42
CA ASP A 187 3.90 2.78 -15.76
C ASP A 187 4.39 1.32 -15.73
N ASP A 188 4.91 0.86 -14.60
CA ASP A 188 5.25 -0.55 -14.34
C ASP A 188 4.08 -1.33 -13.72
N GLU A 189 2.85 -0.78 -13.74
CA GLU A 189 1.66 -1.31 -13.10
C GLU A 189 1.88 -1.63 -11.61
N ARG A 190 2.60 -0.74 -10.90
CA ARG A 190 2.79 -0.79 -9.45
C ARG A 190 1.97 0.30 -8.78
N HIS A 191 1.27 -0.08 -7.72
CA HIS A 191 0.22 0.74 -7.14
C HIS A 191 0.61 1.26 -5.76
N ALA A 192 0.46 2.57 -5.56
CA ALA A 192 0.22 3.16 -4.25
C ALA A 192 -1.31 3.24 -4.08
N ALA A 193 -1.92 2.13 -3.61
CA ALA A 193 -3.35 1.92 -3.77
C ALA A 193 -4.20 2.30 -2.56
N ARG A 194 -3.70 2.07 -1.35
CA ARG A 194 -4.53 2.13 -0.16
C ARG A 194 -4.79 3.56 0.36
N SER A 195 -5.92 3.73 1.07
CA SER A 195 -6.36 4.96 1.76
C SER A 195 -6.87 6.08 0.84
N GLY A 196 -7.09 5.82 -0.46
CA GLY A 196 -7.70 6.77 -1.39
C GLY A 196 -6.77 7.92 -1.82
N VAL A 197 -5.46 7.66 -1.91
CA VAL A 197 -4.46 8.67 -2.30
C VAL A 197 -4.64 9.14 -3.75
N GLY A 198 -5.18 8.27 -4.63
CA GLY A 198 -5.49 8.63 -6.02
C GLY A 198 -6.58 9.70 -6.12
N ALA A 199 -7.59 9.64 -5.25
CA ALA A 199 -8.63 10.68 -5.18
C ALA A 199 -8.07 12.03 -4.71
N VAL A 200 -7.13 12.02 -3.74
CA VAL A 200 -6.45 13.26 -3.31
C VAL A 200 -5.65 13.87 -4.47
N MET A 201 -4.96 13.04 -5.27
CA MET A 201 -4.26 13.50 -6.48
C MET A 201 -5.25 14.10 -7.50
N GLY A 202 -6.38 13.43 -7.75
CA GLY A 202 -7.45 13.90 -8.64
C GLY A 202 -8.09 15.20 -8.18
N SER A 203 -8.33 15.36 -6.86
CA SER A 203 -8.90 16.59 -6.28
C SER A 203 -8.05 17.83 -6.54
N LYS A 204 -6.75 17.65 -6.78
CA LYS A 204 -5.79 18.71 -7.12
C LYS A 204 -5.72 19.00 -8.62
N ASN A 205 -6.51 18.33 -9.45
CA ASN A 205 -6.40 18.33 -10.92
C ASN A 205 -5.00 17.89 -11.41
N LEU A 206 -4.30 17.04 -10.65
CA LEU A 206 -2.99 16.49 -10.99
C LEU A 206 -3.17 15.10 -11.62
N LYS A 207 -2.96 14.99 -12.93
CA LYS A 207 -3.14 13.74 -13.68
C LYS A 207 -1.95 12.80 -13.54
N ALA A 208 -0.72 13.35 -13.62
CA ALA A 208 0.49 12.56 -13.62
C ALA A 208 1.70 13.31 -13.07
N VAL A 209 2.70 12.54 -12.64
CA VAL A 209 4.07 12.97 -12.36
C VAL A 209 4.99 12.16 -13.26
N VAL A 210 5.79 12.84 -14.08
CA VAL A 210 6.67 12.24 -15.10
C VAL A 210 8.10 12.58 -14.75
N VAL A 211 8.95 11.58 -14.61
CA VAL A 211 10.31 11.78 -14.10
C VAL A 211 11.33 11.02 -14.96
N LYS A 212 12.44 11.68 -15.25
CA LYS A 212 13.68 11.10 -15.78
C LYS A 212 14.85 11.74 -15.09
N GLY A 213 15.83 10.92 -14.66
CA GLY A 213 17.02 11.36 -13.99
C GLY A 213 18.29 10.78 -14.58
N SER A 214 19.40 11.53 -14.49
CA SER A 214 20.72 11.10 -14.94
C SER A 214 21.80 11.15 -13.85
N GLN A 215 21.43 11.61 -12.63
CA GLN A 215 22.38 11.79 -11.53
C GLN A 215 22.65 10.49 -10.78
N SER A 216 23.76 10.44 -10.06
CA SER A 216 24.13 9.32 -9.20
C SER A 216 23.86 9.65 -7.74
N ILE A 217 23.49 8.62 -6.95
CA ILE A 217 23.38 8.74 -5.50
C ILE A 217 24.79 8.72 -4.88
N ASN A 218 25.11 9.68 -4.05
CA ASN A 218 26.36 9.69 -3.29
C ASN A 218 26.33 8.61 -2.20
N ILE A 219 27.28 7.71 -2.23
CA ILE A 219 27.43 6.59 -1.30
C ILE A 219 28.64 6.85 -0.40
N ASP A 220 28.48 6.68 0.92
CA ASP A 220 29.57 6.93 1.87
C ASP A 220 30.67 5.84 1.80
N LYS A 221 30.27 4.56 1.79
CA LYS A 221 31.19 3.41 1.84
C LYS A 221 30.86 2.38 0.76
N HIS A 222 31.35 2.59 -0.45
CA HIS A 222 31.04 1.74 -1.61
C HIS A 222 31.35 0.25 -1.40
N ASP A 223 32.54 -0.08 -0.86
CA ASP A 223 32.95 -1.47 -0.64
C ASP A 223 32.07 -2.17 0.43
N GLN A 224 31.72 -1.45 1.50
CA GLN A 224 30.82 -1.97 2.51
C GLN A 224 29.44 -2.22 1.92
N LEU A 225 28.91 -1.28 1.13
CA LEU A 225 27.61 -1.45 0.46
C LEU A 225 27.63 -2.68 -0.46
N LYS A 226 28.66 -2.80 -1.31
CA LYS A 226 28.80 -3.94 -2.22
C LYS A 226 28.81 -5.27 -1.47
N ASN A 227 29.60 -5.38 -0.40
CA ASN A 227 29.67 -6.61 0.40
C ASN A 227 28.34 -6.93 1.10
N THR A 228 27.68 -5.93 1.67
CA THR A 228 26.38 -6.10 2.33
C THR A 228 25.29 -6.49 1.34
N LEU A 229 25.26 -5.89 0.14
CA LEU A 229 24.32 -6.26 -0.93
C LEU A 229 24.54 -7.68 -1.43
N PHE A 230 25.80 -8.13 -1.52
CA PHE A 230 26.11 -9.51 -1.90
C PHE A 230 25.57 -10.50 -0.86
N LEU A 231 25.80 -10.25 0.44
CA LEU A 231 25.25 -11.08 1.53
C LEU A 231 23.73 -11.08 1.53
N LEU A 232 23.09 -9.92 1.34
CA LEU A 232 21.63 -9.83 1.22
C LEU A 232 21.12 -10.65 0.05
N TRP A 233 21.79 -10.56 -1.11
CA TRP A 233 21.39 -11.33 -2.29
C TRP A 233 21.48 -12.85 -2.06
N GLU A 234 22.53 -13.34 -1.38
CA GLU A 234 22.64 -14.76 -1.02
C GLU A 234 21.52 -15.20 -0.08
N LYS A 235 21.24 -14.44 0.99
CA LYS A 235 20.11 -14.70 1.90
C LYS A 235 18.77 -14.76 1.18
N LEU A 236 18.50 -13.83 0.27
CA LEU A 236 17.26 -13.78 -0.50
C LEU A 236 17.14 -14.98 -1.46
N LYS A 237 18.26 -15.44 -2.04
CA LYS A 237 18.31 -16.59 -2.94
C LYS A 237 18.11 -17.91 -2.21
N GLU A 238 18.69 -18.07 -1.03
CA GLU A 238 18.59 -19.30 -0.22
C GLU A 238 17.22 -19.49 0.42
N ALA A 239 16.55 -18.41 0.79
CA ALA A 239 15.23 -18.48 1.39
C ALA A 239 14.18 -18.96 0.38
N LYS A 240 13.50 -20.09 0.67
CA LYS A 240 12.46 -20.69 -0.20
C LYS A 240 11.41 -19.68 -0.67
N SER A 241 11.04 -18.71 0.17
CA SER A 241 10.04 -17.68 -0.18
C SER A 241 10.53 -16.73 -1.27
N THR A 242 11.73 -16.17 -1.12
CA THR A 242 12.28 -15.12 -2.00
C THR A 242 13.12 -15.71 -3.14
N GLY A 243 13.73 -16.88 -2.96
CA GLY A 243 14.53 -17.55 -3.97
C GLY A 243 13.74 -18.50 -4.88
N TYR A 244 12.54 -18.95 -4.47
CA TYR A 244 11.74 -19.89 -5.26
C TYR A 244 10.25 -19.50 -5.37
N ASN A 245 9.52 -19.35 -4.26
CA ASN A 245 8.07 -19.15 -4.31
C ASN A 245 7.67 -17.84 -5.02
N LEU A 246 8.22 -16.71 -4.57
CA LEU A 246 7.93 -15.41 -5.16
C LEU A 246 8.40 -15.29 -6.63
N PRO A 247 9.63 -15.73 -7.01
CA PRO A 247 10.04 -15.76 -8.42
C PRO A 247 9.16 -16.64 -9.30
N THR A 248 8.66 -17.78 -8.75
CA THR A 248 7.92 -18.78 -9.52
C THR A 248 6.43 -18.41 -9.64
N TYR A 249 5.80 -18.05 -8.54
CA TYR A 249 4.35 -17.88 -8.45
C TYR A 249 3.92 -16.45 -8.15
N GLY A 250 4.83 -15.55 -7.74
CA GLY A 250 4.45 -14.26 -7.17
C GLY A 250 3.86 -14.43 -5.75
N THR A 251 3.11 -13.44 -5.30
CA THR A 251 2.44 -13.49 -4.00
C THR A 251 1.30 -14.51 -3.95
N SER A 252 0.76 -14.94 -5.11
CA SER A 252 -0.24 -16.02 -5.20
C SER A 252 0.23 -17.36 -4.61
N ALA A 253 1.55 -17.54 -4.40
CA ALA A 253 2.11 -18.63 -3.59
C ALA A 253 1.53 -18.68 -2.16
N GLY A 254 1.02 -17.57 -1.65
CA GLY A 254 0.39 -17.47 -0.34
C GLY A 254 -0.99 -18.11 -0.25
N VAL A 255 -1.71 -18.30 -1.35
CA VAL A 255 -3.10 -18.80 -1.34
C VAL A 255 -3.21 -20.15 -0.63
N SER A 256 -2.47 -21.17 -1.09
CA SER A 256 -2.49 -22.50 -0.46
C SER A 256 -2.01 -22.42 0.99
N PHE A 257 -0.91 -21.71 1.25
CA PHE A 257 -0.32 -21.61 2.59
C PHE A 257 -1.25 -20.97 3.62
N TYR A 258 -1.82 -19.80 3.32
CA TYR A 258 -2.71 -19.12 4.26
C TYR A 258 -4.06 -19.80 4.40
N ASN A 259 -4.53 -20.48 3.35
CA ASN A 259 -5.71 -21.33 3.43
C ASN A 259 -5.52 -22.53 4.37
N GLU A 260 -4.38 -23.24 4.26
CA GLU A 260 -3.99 -24.33 5.17
C GLU A 260 -3.83 -23.85 6.62
N CYS A 261 -3.32 -22.62 6.82
CA CYS A 261 -3.23 -21.98 8.13
C CYS A 261 -4.59 -21.54 8.71
N GLY A 262 -5.67 -21.58 7.92
CA GLY A 262 -7.01 -21.20 8.38
C GLY A 262 -7.23 -19.69 8.52
N ILE A 263 -6.49 -18.89 7.76
CA ILE A 263 -6.56 -17.43 7.82
C ILE A 263 -6.93 -16.75 6.49
N MET A 264 -7.28 -17.53 5.46
CA MET A 264 -7.74 -16.99 4.18
C MET A 264 -9.21 -16.57 4.30
N PRO A 265 -9.53 -15.25 4.32
CA PRO A 265 -10.89 -14.80 4.56
C PRO A 265 -11.81 -15.28 3.44
N THR A 266 -12.92 -15.88 3.85
CA THR A 266 -13.91 -16.47 2.94
C THR A 266 -15.30 -16.00 3.36
N HIS A 267 -16.18 -15.74 2.39
CA HIS A 267 -17.55 -15.29 2.64
C HIS A 267 -17.60 -14.08 3.58
N ASN A 268 -17.00 -12.98 3.16
CA ASN A 268 -16.85 -11.75 3.95
C ASN A 268 -16.32 -11.99 5.37
N PHE A 269 -15.21 -12.76 5.52
CA PHE A 269 -14.61 -13.12 6.82
C PHE A 269 -15.50 -14.01 7.74
N LYS A 270 -16.54 -14.65 7.22
CA LYS A 270 -17.31 -15.64 7.98
C LYS A 270 -16.46 -16.88 8.28
N TYR A 271 -15.65 -17.29 7.30
CA TYR A 271 -14.72 -18.44 7.39
C TYR A 271 -13.28 -17.98 7.16
N GLY A 272 -12.32 -18.75 7.71
CA GLY A 272 -10.88 -18.59 7.45
C GLY A 272 -10.32 -19.61 6.45
N VAL A 273 -11.17 -20.42 5.82
CA VAL A 273 -10.80 -21.47 4.87
C VAL A 273 -11.71 -21.43 3.65
N PHE A 274 -11.11 -21.42 2.46
CA PHE A 274 -11.79 -21.49 1.17
C PHE A 274 -11.63 -22.87 0.54
N ASP A 275 -12.72 -23.61 0.37
CA ASP A 275 -12.68 -25.00 -0.09
C ASP A 275 -12.14 -25.13 -1.53
N HIS A 276 -12.28 -24.08 -2.33
CA HIS A 276 -11.85 -24.01 -3.73
C HIS A 276 -10.50 -23.30 -3.94
N ALA A 277 -9.70 -23.09 -2.89
CA ALA A 277 -8.43 -22.37 -2.98
C ALA A 277 -7.48 -22.92 -4.06
N ALA A 278 -7.51 -24.23 -4.32
CA ALA A 278 -6.69 -24.86 -5.36
C ALA A 278 -7.02 -24.36 -6.79
N LYS A 279 -8.22 -23.82 -7.04
CA LYS A 279 -8.61 -23.31 -8.35
C LYS A 279 -8.03 -21.91 -8.65
N ILE A 280 -7.59 -21.18 -7.60
CA ILE A 280 -7.09 -19.80 -7.70
C ILE A 280 -5.68 -19.62 -7.12
N ASN A 281 -4.98 -20.71 -6.77
CA ASN A 281 -3.64 -20.65 -6.18
C ASN A 281 -2.54 -20.35 -7.21
N GLY A 282 -1.30 -20.21 -6.71
CA GLY A 282 -0.15 -19.87 -7.54
C GLY A 282 0.19 -20.93 -8.59
N GLU A 283 -0.03 -22.21 -8.29
CA GLU A 283 0.18 -23.34 -9.20
C GLU A 283 -0.80 -23.28 -10.37
N GLU A 284 -2.08 -23.08 -10.08
CA GLU A 284 -3.13 -22.98 -11.11
C GLU A 284 -2.96 -21.70 -11.95
N MET A 285 -2.62 -20.59 -11.30
CA MET A 285 -2.31 -19.34 -11.98
C MET A 285 -1.14 -19.50 -12.94
N LYS A 286 -0.04 -20.12 -12.50
CA LYS A 286 1.13 -20.40 -13.34
C LYS A 286 0.79 -21.28 -14.53
N LYS A 287 -0.04 -22.30 -14.34
CA LYS A 287 -0.46 -23.23 -15.39
C LYS A 287 -1.36 -22.58 -16.44
N LYS A 288 -2.31 -21.74 -16.02
CA LYS A 288 -3.37 -21.23 -16.92
C LYS A 288 -3.06 -19.87 -17.52
N ILE A 289 -2.59 -18.91 -16.75
CA ILE A 289 -2.58 -17.50 -17.17
C ILE A 289 -1.21 -16.82 -17.16
N VAL A 290 -0.20 -17.29 -16.39
CA VAL A 290 1.12 -16.65 -16.33
C VAL A 290 1.88 -16.83 -17.66
N LYS A 291 2.39 -15.71 -18.20
CA LYS A 291 3.22 -15.64 -19.43
C LYS A 291 4.65 -15.21 -19.15
N GLY A 292 4.91 -14.52 -18.05
CA GLY A 292 6.24 -14.02 -17.69
C GLY A 292 6.33 -13.51 -16.26
N SER A 293 7.54 -13.11 -15.88
CA SER A 293 7.82 -12.48 -14.59
C SER A 293 8.66 -11.23 -14.79
N PHE A 294 8.42 -10.23 -13.95
CA PHE A 294 9.20 -9.00 -13.96
C PHE A 294 9.56 -8.59 -12.51
N GLY A 295 10.56 -7.69 -12.38
CA GLY A 295 11.02 -7.17 -11.09
C GLY A 295 10.97 -5.65 -11.07
N CYS A 296 10.89 -5.07 -9.87
CA CYS A 296 11.18 -3.67 -9.65
C CYS A 296 12.67 -3.39 -9.91
N PHE A 297 13.06 -2.11 -9.96
CA PHE A 297 14.44 -1.69 -10.18
C PHE A 297 15.42 -2.48 -9.28
N SER A 298 16.44 -3.08 -9.89
CA SER A 298 17.51 -3.85 -9.23
C SER A 298 17.04 -4.94 -8.25
N CYS A 299 15.80 -5.45 -8.40
CA CYS A 299 15.22 -6.43 -7.47
C CYS A 299 15.45 -7.87 -7.95
N PRO A 300 16.20 -8.71 -7.17
CA PRO A 300 16.45 -10.10 -7.55
C PRO A 300 15.23 -11.02 -7.35
N ILE A 301 14.24 -10.61 -6.54
CA ILE A 301 13.08 -11.44 -6.19
C ILE A 301 12.13 -11.63 -7.40
N ARG A 302 11.94 -10.59 -8.24
CA ARG A 302 11.11 -10.64 -9.45
C ARG A 302 9.71 -11.24 -9.21
N CYS A 303 9.03 -10.77 -8.17
CA CYS A 303 7.73 -11.31 -7.74
C CYS A 303 6.56 -10.97 -8.68
N GLY A 304 6.66 -9.94 -9.53
CA GLY A 304 5.60 -9.56 -10.47
C GLY A 304 5.35 -10.63 -11.53
N LYS A 305 4.08 -10.84 -11.89
CA LYS A 305 3.65 -11.80 -12.90
C LYS A 305 2.91 -11.09 -14.03
N ILE A 306 3.35 -11.35 -15.26
CA ILE A 306 2.64 -10.95 -16.48
C ILE A 306 1.66 -12.07 -16.80
N THR A 307 0.39 -11.74 -16.98
CA THR A 307 -0.67 -12.72 -17.16
C THR A 307 -1.55 -12.39 -18.37
N GLU A 308 -2.21 -13.41 -18.89
CA GLU A 308 -3.09 -13.33 -20.06
C GLU A 308 -4.26 -14.29 -19.89
N VAL A 309 -5.48 -13.78 -20.10
CA VAL A 309 -6.71 -14.56 -20.19
C VAL A 309 -7.27 -14.44 -21.61
N LYS A 310 -7.67 -15.57 -22.20
CA LYS A 310 -8.31 -15.63 -23.52
C LYS A 310 -9.72 -16.18 -23.36
N GLU A 311 -10.69 -15.42 -23.84
CA GLU A 311 -12.10 -15.80 -23.78
C GLU A 311 -12.85 -15.20 -24.97
N GLU A 312 -13.68 -15.99 -25.63
CA GLU A 312 -14.54 -15.58 -26.76
C GLU A 312 -13.81 -14.76 -27.83
N GLY A 313 -12.55 -15.12 -28.12
CA GLY A 313 -11.73 -14.41 -29.13
C GLY A 313 -11.13 -13.07 -28.63
N LYS A 314 -11.44 -12.64 -27.41
CA LYS A 314 -10.84 -11.47 -26.77
C LYS A 314 -9.65 -11.89 -25.91
N VAL A 315 -8.62 -11.07 -25.89
CA VAL A 315 -7.40 -11.27 -25.08
C VAL A 315 -7.30 -10.16 -24.05
N TRP A 316 -7.27 -10.53 -22.78
CA TRP A 316 -7.05 -9.67 -21.66
C TRP A 316 -5.62 -9.88 -21.15
N LYS A 317 -4.87 -8.80 -20.89
CA LYS A 317 -3.47 -8.85 -20.42
C LYS A 317 -3.25 -7.84 -19.33
N GLY A 318 -2.36 -8.16 -18.39
CA GLY A 318 -1.97 -7.25 -17.33
C GLY A 318 -0.98 -7.91 -16.36
N MET A 319 -0.82 -7.29 -15.20
CA MET A 319 -0.02 -7.80 -14.10
C MET A 319 -0.92 -8.49 -13.06
N GLY A 320 -0.35 -9.43 -12.28
CA GLY A 320 -1.10 -10.10 -11.22
C GLY A 320 -2.03 -11.19 -11.75
N PRO A 321 -3.13 -11.53 -11.01
CA PRO A 321 -3.50 -10.98 -9.71
C PRO A 321 -2.50 -11.33 -8.58
N GLU A 322 -2.36 -10.44 -7.63
CA GLU A 322 -1.57 -10.67 -6.42
C GLU A 322 -2.40 -11.48 -5.39
N TYR A 323 -1.76 -12.01 -4.34
CA TYR A 323 -2.46 -12.75 -3.26
C TYR A 323 -3.66 -11.98 -2.70
N GLU A 324 -3.48 -10.70 -2.45
CA GLU A 324 -4.54 -9.86 -1.89
C GLU A 324 -5.78 -9.80 -2.78
N THR A 325 -5.60 -9.70 -4.09
CA THR A 325 -6.70 -9.74 -5.05
C THR A 325 -7.39 -11.11 -5.06
N LEU A 326 -6.61 -12.21 -5.05
CA LEU A 326 -7.13 -13.58 -4.99
C LEU A 326 -7.89 -13.84 -3.68
N ALA A 327 -7.43 -13.28 -2.57
CA ALA A 327 -8.07 -13.41 -1.27
C ALA A 327 -9.40 -12.62 -1.20
N LEU A 328 -9.40 -11.35 -1.66
CA LEU A 328 -10.57 -10.48 -1.48
C LEU A 328 -11.60 -10.63 -2.60
N MET A 329 -11.20 -10.66 -3.86
CA MET A 329 -12.09 -10.86 -5.01
C MET A 329 -12.40 -12.35 -5.26
N GLY A 330 -11.49 -13.25 -4.83
CA GLY A 330 -11.68 -14.69 -4.88
C GLY A 330 -12.38 -15.20 -3.64
N ALA A 331 -11.63 -15.63 -2.63
CA ALA A 331 -12.16 -16.33 -1.45
C ALA A 331 -13.20 -15.52 -0.66
N SER A 332 -12.99 -14.22 -0.42
CA SER A 332 -13.94 -13.40 0.34
C SER A 332 -15.28 -13.24 -0.38
N CYS A 333 -15.28 -13.24 -1.71
CA CYS A 333 -16.48 -13.26 -2.58
C CYS A 333 -16.92 -14.69 -2.95
N GLU A 334 -16.22 -15.74 -2.49
CA GLU A 334 -16.40 -17.15 -2.88
C GLU A 334 -16.24 -17.45 -4.39
N VAL A 335 -15.63 -16.54 -5.15
CA VAL A 335 -15.38 -16.72 -6.57
C VAL A 335 -14.16 -17.62 -6.77
N ASP A 336 -14.34 -18.75 -7.47
CA ASP A 336 -13.31 -19.72 -7.80
C ASP A 336 -12.89 -19.72 -9.29
N ASP A 337 -13.45 -18.79 -10.05
CA ASP A 337 -13.08 -18.53 -11.44
C ASP A 337 -11.87 -17.58 -11.53
N LEU A 338 -10.70 -18.17 -11.76
CA LEU A 338 -9.44 -17.43 -11.91
C LEU A 338 -9.48 -16.41 -13.07
N ALA A 339 -10.21 -16.70 -14.15
CA ALA A 339 -10.31 -15.81 -15.30
C ALA A 339 -11.14 -14.56 -14.95
N ALA A 340 -12.26 -14.72 -14.24
CA ALA A 340 -13.07 -13.60 -13.75
C ALA A 340 -12.28 -12.71 -12.79
N ILE A 341 -11.54 -13.31 -11.81
CA ILE A 341 -10.69 -12.55 -10.89
C ILE A 341 -9.59 -11.78 -11.63
N ALA A 342 -8.94 -12.42 -12.63
CA ALA A 342 -7.90 -11.75 -13.41
C ALA A 342 -8.45 -10.58 -14.24
N LYS A 343 -9.62 -10.71 -14.86
CA LYS A 343 -10.29 -9.62 -15.59
C LYS A 343 -10.65 -8.46 -14.67
N ALA A 344 -11.20 -8.75 -13.47
CA ALA A 344 -11.50 -7.74 -12.46
C ALA A 344 -10.22 -7.00 -12.03
N ASN A 345 -9.10 -7.73 -11.85
CA ASN A 345 -7.79 -7.14 -11.54
C ASN A 345 -7.32 -6.21 -12.65
N TYR A 346 -7.37 -6.62 -13.92
CA TYR A 346 -6.93 -5.77 -15.05
C TYR A 346 -7.76 -4.49 -15.17
N LEU A 347 -9.07 -4.55 -14.94
CA LEU A 347 -9.91 -3.36 -14.88
C LEU A 347 -9.46 -2.42 -13.75
N CYS A 348 -9.15 -2.97 -12.56
CA CYS A 348 -8.64 -2.16 -11.44
C CYS A 348 -7.29 -1.50 -11.78
N ASP A 349 -6.39 -2.23 -12.44
CA ASP A 349 -5.09 -1.71 -12.89
C ASP A 349 -5.26 -0.57 -13.91
N GLU A 350 -6.10 -0.76 -14.93
CA GLU A 350 -6.35 0.22 -15.98
C GLU A 350 -7.01 1.50 -15.47
N PHE A 351 -7.95 1.39 -14.53
CA PHE A 351 -8.72 2.53 -14.02
C PHE A 351 -8.14 3.16 -12.74
N GLY A 352 -7.14 2.52 -12.13
CA GLY A 352 -6.49 2.99 -10.90
C GLY A 352 -7.34 2.76 -9.64
N VAL A 353 -7.80 1.52 -9.41
CA VAL A 353 -8.63 1.10 -8.26
C VAL A 353 -7.86 0.15 -7.35
N ASP A 354 -8.01 0.27 -6.02
CA ASP A 354 -7.48 -0.66 -5.03
C ASP A 354 -8.26 -1.99 -5.05
N THR A 355 -7.63 -3.08 -5.47
CA THR A 355 -8.25 -4.41 -5.55
C THR A 355 -8.67 -4.97 -4.19
N ILE A 356 -7.95 -4.61 -3.10
CA ILE A 356 -8.32 -5.01 -1.74
C ILE A 356 -9.64 -4.35 -1.36
N SER A 357 -9.73 -3.03 -1.51
CA SER A 357 -10.94 -2.30 -1.15
C SER A 357 -12.11 -2.64 -2.06
N ALA A 358 -11.90 -2.81 -3.36
CA ALA A 358 -12.95 -3.26 -4.28
C ALA A 358 -13.49 -4.65 -3.90
N GLY A 359 -12.61 -5.63 -3.68
CA GLY A 359 -13.00 -6.99 -3.28
C GLY A 359 -13.71 -7.02 -1.93
N GLY A 360 -13.18 -6.32 -0.90
CA GLY A 360 -13.81 -6.24 0.41
C GLY A 360 -15.17 -5.54 0.40
N THR A 361 -15.31 -4.48 -0.42
CA THR A 361 -16.59 -3.77 -0.60
C THR A 361 -17.63 -4.65 -1.31
N ILE A 362 -17.22 -5.40 -2.36
CA ILE A 362 -18.11 -6.32 -3.08
C ILE A 362 -18.52 -7.49 -2.17
N ALA A 363 -17.60 -8.06 -1.38
CA ALA A 363 -17.94 -9.10 -0.43
C ALA A 363 -18.97 -8.62 0.62
N CYS A 364 -18.83 -7.38 1.09
CA CYS A 364 -19.82 -6.74 1.96
C CYS A 364 -21.17 -6.58 1.24
N ALA A 365 -21.19 -6.14 -0.01
CA ALA A 365 -22.41 -6.03 -0.82
C ALA A 365 -23.10 -7.39 -1.02
N MET A 366 -22.33 -8.45 -1.30
CA MET A 366 -22.82 -9.83 -1.44
C MET A 366 -23.51 -10.30 -0.14
N GLU A 367 -22.92 -10.03 1.05
CA GLU A 367 -23.52 -10.41 2.31
C GLU A 367 -24.78 -9.58 2.63
N LEU A 368 -24.79 -8.27 2.33
CA LEU A 368 -25.98 -7.44 2.49
C LEU A 368 -27.12 -7.93 1.57
N SER A 369 -26.80 -8.35 0.34
CA SER A 369 -27.79 -8.93 -0.60
C SER A 369 -28.28 -10.30 -0.14
N GLU A 370 -27.39 -11.19 0.35
CA GLU A 370 -27.76 -12.52 0.90
C GLU A 370 -28.74 -12.41 2.09
N ARG A 371 -28.67 -11.31 2.83
CA ARG A 371 -29.53 -11.03 4.00
C ARG A 371 -30.76 -10.18 3.71
N ASP A 372 -31.02 -9.89 2.43
CA ASP A 372 -32.14 -9.04 1.99
C ASP A 372 -32.07 -7.59 2.51
N TYR A 373 -30.88 -7.10 2.88
CA TYR A 373 -30.65 -5.70 3.28
C TYR A 373 -30.30 -4.79 2.09
N LEU A 374 -29.80 -5.35 1.00
CA LEU A 374 -29.48 -4.65 -0.24
C LEU A 374 -30.46 -5.10 -1.33
N PRO A 375 -31.44 -4.23 -1.72
CA PRO A 375 -32.43 -4.56 -2.74
C PRO A 375 -31.82 -4.82 -4.11
N GLU A 376 -32.35 -5.81 -4.84
CA GLU A 376 -31.89 -6.14 -6.21
C GLU A 376 -32.08 -4.98 -7.19
N GLU A 377 -33.14 -4.16 -7.01
CA GLU A 377 -33.39 -2.98 -7.83
C GLU A 377 -32.31 -1.91 -7.74
N ASP A 378 -31.59 -1.79 -6.61
CA ASP A 378 -30.50 -0.84 -6.46
C ASP A 378 -29.26 -1.27 -7.28
N ILE A 379 -29.05 -2.58 -7.42
CA ILE A 379 -27.92 -3.17 -8.15
C ILE A 379 -28.28 -3.35 -9.64
N GLY A 380 -29.53 -3.68 -9.92
CA GLY A 380 -30.07 -3.99 -11.25
C GLY A 380 -29.93 -5.45 -11.67
N PHE A 381 -29.47 -6.33 -10.78
CA PHE A 381 -29.39 -7.78 -10.96
C PHE A 381 -29.22 -8.49 -9.61
N LYS A 382 -29.52 -9.79 -9.58
CA LYS A 382 -29.33 -10.60 -8.38
C LYS A 382 -27.85 -10.79 -8.07
N LEU A 383 -27.43 -10.44 -6.86
CA LEU A 383 -26.05 -10.56 -6.41
C LEU A 383 -25.92 -11.70 -5.39
N THR A 384 -25.04 -12.67 -5.67
CA THR A 384 -24.78 -13.84 -4.82
C THR A 384 -23.29 -14.11 -4.70
N PHE A 385 -22.87 -14.70 -3.57
CA PHE A 385 -21.51 -15.22 -3.45
C PHE A 385 -21.22 -16.27 -4.52
N GLY A 386 -19.97 -16.32 -5.01
CA GLY A 386 -19.50 -17.26 -6.02
C GLY A 386 -19.73 -16.83 -7.47
N ASP A 387 -20.45 -15.73 -7.70
CA ASP A 387 -20.76 -15.24 -9.04
C ASP A 387 -19.60 -14.40 -9.60
N GLY A 388 -18.77 -15.03 -10.46
CA GLY A 388 -17.64 -14.37 -11.11
C GLY A 388 -18.04 -13.34 -12.16
N GLU A 389 -19.18 -13.51 -12.84
CA GLU A 389 -19.67 -12.53 -13.82
C GLU A 389 -20.17 -11.26 -13.10
N ALA A 390 -20.91 -11.42 -12.01
CA ALA A 390 -21.31 -10.31 -11.16
C ALA A 390 -20.12 -9.56 -10.59
N LEU A 391 -19.06 -10.27 -10.15
CA LEU A 391 -17.81 -9.65 -9.68
C LEU A 391 -17.22 -8.72 -10.76
N VAL A 392 -17.00 -9.22 -11.98
CA VAL A 392 -16.43 -8.43 -13.07
C VAL A 392 -17.31 -7.23 -13.40
N LYS A 393 -18.62 -7.42 -13.47
CA LYS A 393 -19.59 -6.35 -13.74
C LYS A 393 -19.57 -5.26 -12.68
N LEU A 394 -19.53 -5.62 -11.38
CA LEU A 394 -19.46 -4.64 -10.30
C LEU A 394 -18.14 -3.87 -10.31
N VAL A 395 -17.01 -4.54 -10.57
CA VAL A 395 -15.71 -3.87 -10.73
C VAL A 395 -15.75 -2.91 -11.92
N GLU A 396 -16.32 -3.30 -13.05
CA GLU A 396 -16.48 -2.42 -14.20
C GLU A 396 -17.33 -1.17 -13.86
N MET A 397 -18.44 -1.35 -13.13
CA MET A 397 -19.28 -0.24 -12.66
C MET A 397 -18.54 0.69 -11.71
N ILE A 398 -17.69 0.16 -10.78
CA ILE A 398 -16.81 0.96 -9.92
C ILE A 398 -15.84 1.77 -10.79
N CYS A 399 -15.15 1.11 -11.71
CA CYS A 399 -14.13 1.70 -12.57
C CYS A 399 -14.70 2.84 -13.44
N LYS A 400 -15.90 2.66 -14.00
CA LYS A 400 -16.60 3.65 -14.83
C LYS A 400 -17.38 4.69 -14.02
N ASN A 401 -17.49 4.52 -12.70
CA ASN A 401 -18.31 5.36 -11.81
C ASN A 401 -19.78 5.43 -12.29
N GLU A 402 -20.38 4.29 -12.63
CA GLU A 402 -21.72 4.17 -13.17
C GLU A 402 -22.66 3.39 -12.25
N GLY A 403 -23.95 3.74 -12.25
CA GLY A 403 -24.99 3.04 -11.51
C GLY A 403 -24.61 2.76 -10.06
N PHE A 404 -24.77 1.50 -9.61
CA PHE A 404 -24.41 1.05 -8.27
C PHE A 404 -22.90 1.15 -7.98
N GLY A 405 -22.05 1.16 -9.02
CA GLY A 405 -20.61 1.37 -8.89
C GLY A 405 -20.23 2.67 -8.19
N LYS A 406 -21.06 3.73 -8.29
CA LYS A 406 -20.86 4.98 -7.52
C LYS A 406 -20.95 4.76 -6.01
N VAL A 407 -21.83 3.89 -5.57
CA VAL A 407 -22.00 3.54 -4.14
C VAL A 407 -20.82 2.70 -3.68
N LEU A 408 -20.39 1.72 -4.49
CA LEU A 408 -19.24 0.87 -4.19
C LEU A 408 -17.92 1.65 -4.17
N ALA A 409 -17.78 2.68 -5.01
CA ALA A 409 -16.60 3.55 -5.08
C ALA A 409 -16.37 4.38 -3.78
N GLU A 410 -17.39 4.48 -2.90
CA GLU A 410 -17.29 5.09 -1.57
C GLU A 410 -16.64 4.16 -0.52
N GLY A 411 -16.43 2.88 -0.84
CA GLY A 411 -15.87 1.85 0.04
C GLY A 411 -16.90 1.14 0.93
N GLY A 412 -16.50 -0.01 1.46
CA GLY A 412 -17.38 -0.95 2.16
C GLY A 412 -18.03 -0.40 3.43
N TYR A 413 -17.34 0.48 4.18
CA TYR A 413 -17.92 1.10 5.37
C TYR A 413 -19.15 1.96 5.02
N ARG A 414 -19.01 2.84 4.00
CA ARG A 414 -20.08 3.75 3.60
C ARG A 414 -21.22 3.02 2.89
N LEU A 415 -20.89 1.95 2.17
CA LEU A 415 -21.90 1.03 1.64
C LEU A 415 -22.73 0.43 2.79
N ALA A 416 -22.10 -0.19 3.79
CA ALA A 416 -22.78 -0.84 4.90
C ALA A 416 -23.58 0.17 5.75
N GLU A 417 -23.01 1.35 6.00
CA GLU A 417 -23.69 2.45 6.71
C GLU A 417 -24.93 2.94 5.95
N LYS A 418 -24.87 3.08 4.60
CA LYS A 418 -25.99 3.49 3.75
C LYS A 418 -27.20 2.55 3.88
N TYR A 419 -26.95 1.25 3.99
CA TYR A 419 -28.00 0.24 4.15
C TYR A 419 -28.32 -0.08 5.63
N GLY A 420 -27.77 0.69 6.58
CA GLY A 420 -28.09 0.59 8.02
C GLY A 420 -27.41 -0.59 8.75
N HIS A 421 -26.44 -1.25 8.13
CA HIS A 421 -25.81 -2.46 8.64
C HIS A 421 -24.27 -2.38 8.67
N PRO A 422 -23.68 -1.40 9.40
CA PRO A 422 -22.23 -1.20 9.47
C PRO A 422 -21.45 -2.40 10.05
N GLU A 423 -22.14 -3.32 10.75
CA GLU A 423 -21.56 -4.56 11.32
C GLU A 423 -21.04 -5.53 10.24
N PHE A 424 -21.49 -5.44 9.00
CA PHE A 424 -21.01 -6.27 7.89
C PHE A 424 -19.77 -5.70 7.18
N PHE A 425 -19.35 -4.50 7.54
CA PHE A 425 -18.10 -3.96 7.07
C PHE A 425 -16.91 -4.65 7.76
N MET A 426 -16.06 -5.31 6.98
CA MET A 426 -14.85 -5.97 7.46
C MET A 426 -13.65 -5.06 7.24
N GLY A 427 -13.30 -4.26 8.27
CA GLY A 427 -12.19 -3.31 8.20
C GLY A 427 -11.99 -2.50 9.49
N VAL A 428 -11.01 -1.60 9.47
CA VAL A 428 -10.67 -0.70 10.59
C VAL A 428 -10.47 0.72 10.04
N LYS A 429 -10.95 1.73 10.76
CA LYS A 429 -10.85 3.15 10.35
C LYS A 429 -11.36 3.35 8.92
N LYS A 430 -12.47 2.69 8.57
CA LYS A 430 -13.14 2.74 7.25
C LYS A 430 -12.31 2.17 6.08
N GLN A 431 -11.22 1.46 6.34
CA GLN A 431 -10.42 0.76 5.34
C GLN A 431 -10.61 -0.76 5.48
N GLU A 432 -10.91 -1.43 4.39
CA GLU A 432 -11.16 -2.86 4.31
C GLU A 432 -9.94 -3.67 4.77
N PHE A 433 -10.16 -4.86 5.35
CA PHE A 433 -9.08 -5.76 5.71
C PHE A 433 -8.36 -6.31 4.48
N PRO A 434 -7.05 -6.53 4.58
CA PRO A 434 -6.32 -7.41 3.67
C PRO A 434 -6.65 -8.88 3.96
N GLY A 435 -6.13 -9.76 3.12
CA GLY A 435 -6.45 -11.18 3.04
C GLY A 435 -5.98 -12.06 4.21
N TYR A 436 -6.08 -11.62 5.46
CA TYR A 436 -5.67 -12.39 6.65
C TYR A 436 -6.70 -12.27 7.76
N ASP A 437 -7.38 -13.38 8.09
CA ASP A 437 -8.33 -13.44 9.21
C ASP A 437 -7.56 -13.44 10.54
N PRO A 438 -7.71 -12.40 11.39
CA PRO A 438 -6.95 -12.28 12.62
C PRO A 438 -7.39 -13.26 13.72
N ARG A 439 -8.50 -13.99 13.55
CA ARG A 439 -8.88 -15.05 14.50
C ARG A 439 -7.89 -16.20 14.51
N GLY A 440 -7.18 -16.44 13.40
CA GLY A 440 -6.12 -17.43 13.28
C GLY A 440 -4.70 -16.90 13.44
N VAL A 441 -4.51 -15.60 13.59
CA VAL A 441 -3.22 -14.90 13.81
C VAL A 441 -3.47 -13.65 14.65
N LYS A 442 -3.59 -13.84 15.97
CA LYS A 442 -4.11 -12.81 16.90
C LYS A 442 -3.28 -11.54 16.97
N GLY A 443 -1.96 -11.63 16.72
CA GLY A 443 -1.10 -10.46 16.62
C GLY A 443 -1.50 -9.53 15.47
N MET A 444 -2.02 -10.07 14.36
CA MET A 444 -2.57 -9.23 13.29
C MET A 444 -3.81 -8.45 13.76
N GLY A 445 -4.58 -8.97 14.70
CA GLY A 445 -5.74 -8.28 15.26
C GLY A 445 -5.36 -6.96 15.93
N VAL A 446 -4.41 -6.98 16.86
CA VAL A 446 -3.91 -5.74 17.51
C VAL A 446 -3.17 -4.86 16.50
N ALA A 447 -2.43 -5.42 15.55
CA ALA A 447 -1.75 -4.66 14.51
C ALA A 447 -2.74 -3.93 13.59
N TYR A 448 -3.89 -4.52 13.23
CA TYR A 448 -4.95 -3.87 12.46
C TYR A 448 -5.62 -2.75 13.25
N ALA A 449 -6.05 -3.04 14.49
CA ALA A 449 -6.75 -2.08 15.34
C ALA A 449 -5.92 -0.80 15.56
N THR A 450 -4.61 -0.95 15.76
CA THR A 450 -3.69 0.15 16.08
C THR A 450 -3.01 0.78 14.86
N SER A 451 -3.23 0.24 13.65
CA SER A 451 -2.64 0.80 12.42
C SER A 451 -3.06 2.24 12.17
N ASN A 452 -2.08 3.12 11.95
CA ASN A 452 -2.31 4.56 11.77
C ASN A 452 -3.08 4.90 10.49
N ARG A 453 -3.00 4.08 9.44
CA ARG A 453 -3.70 4.35 8.16
C ARG A 453 -4.99 3.56 7.95
N GLY A 454 -5.45 2.81 8.96
CA GLY A 454 -6.54 1.83 8.84
C GLY A 454 -6.01 0.41 8.63
N ALA A 455 -6.92 -0.57 8.42
CA ALA A 455 -6.55 -1.99 8.33
C ALA A 455 -5.43 -2.22 7.30
N CYS A 456 -4.31 -2.77 7.75
CA CYS A 456 -3.14 -2.95 6.88
C CYS A 456 -2.21 -4.06 7.38
N HIS A 457 -1.93 -5.04 6.51
CA HIS A 457 -1.00 -6.13 6.82
C HIS A 457 0.48 -5.71 6.80
N LEU A 458 0.85 -4.62 6.11
CA LEU A 458 2.24 -4.20 5.94
C LEU A 458 2.75 -3.29 7.07
N ARG A 459 1.87 -2.85 7.98
CA ARG A 459 2.25 -1.96 9.09
C ARG A 459 2.61 -2.71 10.37
N GLY A 460 2.26 -3.98 10.48
CA GLY A 460 2.57 -4.83 11.62
C GLY A 460 2.39 -6.29 11.20
N LEU A 461 3.29 -6.82 10.36
CA LEU A 461 3.18 -8.14 9.73
C LEU A 461 3.53 -9.27 10.71
N THR A 462 2.83 -9.35 11.84
CA THR A 462 3.08 -10.32 12.92
C THR A 462 2.93 -11.77 12.46
N SER A 463 2.14 -12.02 11.38
CA SER A 463 1.99 -13.34 10.77
C SER A 463 3.32 -13.97 10.34
N LEU A 464 4.39 -13.20 10.15
CA LEU A 464 5.73 -13.76 9.91
C LEU A 464 6.25 -14.54 11.12
N SER A 465 6.11 -14.02 12.34
CA SER A 465 6.45 -14.77 13.55
C SER A 465 5.43 -15.85 13.84
N GLU A 466 4.16 -15.55 13.69
CA GLU A 466 3.06 -16.43 14.08
C GLU A 466 2.95 -17.67 13.16
N LEU A 467 3.20 -17.53 11.87
CA LEU A 467 3.08 -18.65 10.91
C LEU A 467 4.42 -19.17 10.39
N VAL A 468 5.37 -18.29 10.18
CA VAL A 468 6.63 -18.62 9.50
C VAL A 468 7.82 -18.78 10.46
N GLY A 469 7.75 -18.16 11.66
CA GLY A 469 8.83 -18.19 12.66
C GLY A 469 9.96 -17.20 12.37
N ILE A 470 9.64 -15.98 11.93
CA ILE A 470 10.62 -14.94 11.66
C ILE A 470 10.25 -13.68 12.45
N PRO A 471 11.13 -13.20 13.32
CA PRO A 471 12.46 -13.75 13.68
C PRO A 471 12.38 -15.05 14.47
N GLU A 472 11.30 -15.28 15.22
CA GLU A 472 11.06 -16.46 16.03
C GLU A 472 9.62 -16.94 15.93
N LYS A 473 9.40 -18.22 16.20
CA LYS A 473 8.06 -18.81 16.15
C LYS A 473 7.29 -18.51 17.44
N VAL A 474 6.10 -17.94 17.31
CA VAL A 474 5.15 -17.74 18.40
C VAL A 474 3.82 -18.41 18.09
N ASP A 475 3.07 -18.82 19.12
CA ASP A 475 1.75 -19.41 18.95
C ASP A 475 0.78 -18.39 18.33
N PRO A 476 0.15 -18.63 17.17
CA PRO A 476 -0.76 -17.69 16.54
C PRO A 476 -2.10 -17.51 17.29
N LEU A 477 -2.46 -18.46 18.16
CA LEU A 477 -3.79 -18.51 18.80
C LEU A 477 -3.81 -18.00 20.25
N THR A 478 -2.66 -17.62 20.81
CA THR A 478 -2.60 -16.93 22.12
C THR A 478 -2.61 -15.41 21.94
N CYS A 479 -3.10 -14.66 22.93
CA CYS A 479 -2.97 -13.20 22.96
C CYS A 479 -1.71 -12.73 23.73
N GLU A 480 -1.02 -13.62 24.46
CA GLU A 480 0.17 -13.29 25.25
C GLU A 480 1.33 -12.81 24.35
N GLY A 481 1.97 -11.69 24.72
CA GLY A 481 3.10 -11.11 24.01
C GLY A 481 2.77 -10.50 22.62
N LYS A 482 1.51 -10.51 22.19
CA LYS A 482 1.14 -10.00 20.85
C LYS A 482 1.24 -8.49 20.75
N ALA A 483 1.04 -7.77 21.83
CA ALA A 483 1.21 -6.33 21.90
C ALA A 483 2.66 -5.95 21.59
N LEU A 484 3.64 -6.53 22.29
CA LEU A 484 5.07 -6.30 22.05
C LEU A 484 5.49 -6.73 20.64
N LEU A 485 4.98 -7.88 20.18
CA LEU A 485 5.23 -8.35 18.83
C LEU A 485 4.77 -7.33 17.79
N ALA A 486 3.53 -6.83 17.90
CA ALA A 486 3.00 -5.81 17.00
C ALA A 486 3.83 -4.52 17.03
N ILE A 487 4.23 -4.04 18.21
CA ILE A 487 5.09 -2.87 18.39
C ILE A 487 6.40 -3.02 17.61
N ASN A 488 7.10 -4.14 17.78
CA ASN A 488 8.37 -4.40 17.11
C ASN A 488 8.22 -4.40 15.60
N PHE A 489 7.18 -5.08 15.06
CA PHE A 489 6.90 -5.10 13.63
C PHE A 489 6.52 -3.72 13.09
N GLN A 490 5.76 -2.92 13.84
CA GLN A 490 5.35 -1.57 13.46
C GLN A 490 6.54 -0.60 13.40
N ASN A 491 7.43 -0.65 14.39
CA ASN A 491 8.64 0.17 14.42
C ASN A 491 9.55 -0.18 13.25
N PHE A 492 9.81 -1.47 13.03
CA PHE A 492 10.68 -1.91 11.94
C PHE A 492 10.07 -1.67 10.55
N ALA A 493 8.76 -1.87 10.39
CA ALA A 493 8.05 -1.52 9.15
C ALA A 493 8.15 -0.02 8.84
N SER A 494 8.13 0.84 9.87
CA SER A 494 8.33 2.29 9.69
C SER A 494 9.74 2.60 9.18
N VAL A 495 10.76 1.87 9.65
CA VAL A 495 12.13 1.99 9.14
C VAL A 495 12.23 1.52 7.68
N ILE A 496 11.67 0.34 7.35
CA ILE A 496 11.68 -0.19 5.98
C ILE A 496 11.03 0.79 5.01
N ASP A 497 9.82 1.27 5.33
CA ASP A 497 9.08 2.22 4.50
C ASP A 497 9.80 3.57 4.33
N SER A 498 10.57 3.97 5.35
CA SER A 498 11.33 5.21 5.32
C SER A 498 12.66 5.07 4.60
N SER A 499 13.25 3.88 4.61
CA SER A 499 14.52 3.61 3.92
C SER A 499 14.42 3.49 2.40
N GLY A 500 13.24 3.15 1.87
CA GLY A 500 13.01 2.84 0.45
C GLY A 500 13.17 1.37 0.09
N MET A 501 13.32 0.48 1.07
CA MET A 501 13.40 -0.96 0.85
C MET A 501 12.02 -1.62 0.71
N CYS A 502 12.02 -2.79 0.06
CA CYS A 502 10.83 -3.62 -0.07
C CYS A 502 10.64 -4.52 1.16
N ILE A 503 9.40 -4.64 1.65
CA ILE A 503 9.06 -5.53 2.76
C ILE A 503 9.41 -7.01 2.50
N PHE A 504 9.44 -7.46 1.25
CA PHE A 504 9.85 -8.84 0.94
C PHE A 504 11.34 -9.13 1.19
N ALA A 505 12.17 -8.08 1.31
CA ALA A 505 13.55 -8.23 1.76
C ALA A 505 13.67 -8.48 3.28
N PHE A 506 12.56 -8.33 4.03
CA PHE A 506 12.47 -8.46 5.49
C PHE A 506 13.22 -9.68 6.04
N ARG A 507 13.08 -10.84 5.38
CA ARG A 507 13.76 -12.08 5.77
C ARG A 507 15.27 -11.98 5.77
N GLY A 508 15.85 -11.13 4.93
CA GLY A 508 17.29 -10.94 4.82
C GLY A 508 17.84 -9.80 5.67
N ILE A 509 16.98 -8.99 6.31
CA ILE A 509 17.39 -7.75 6.98
C ILE A 509 16.90 -7.62 8.43
N TRP A 510 16.05 -8.55 8.92
CA TRP A 510 15.51 -8.50 10.28
C TRP A 510 16.54 -8.96 11.32
N GLN A 511 16.82 -8.10 12.30
CA GLN A 511 17.61 -8.38 13.51
C GLN A 511 19.03 -8.95 13.35
N ASP A 512 19.62 -8.92 12.16
CA ASP A 512 20.98 -9.44 11.94
C ASP A 512 22.02 -8.34 11.59
N GLY A 513 21.65 -7.08 11.78
CA GLY A 513 22.51 -5.94 11.46
C GLY A 513 22.61 -5.59 9.98
N THR A 514 21.92 -6.33 9.08
CA THR A 514 21.99 -6.05 7.63
C THR A 514 21.35 -4.72 7.27
N MET A 515 20.23 -4.35 7.91
CA MET A 515 19.55 -3.08 7.64
C MET A 515 20.40 -1.89 8.07
N GLU A 516 21.00 -1.95 9.25
CA GLU A 516 21.93 -0.94 9.76
C GLU A 516 23.17 -0.83 8.88
N ALA A 517 23.73 -1.97 8.45
CA ALA A 517 24.89 -2.00 7.56
C ALA A 517 24.59 -1.34 6.21
N LEU A 518 23.41 -1.57 5.62
CA LEU A 518 22.96 -0.92 4.38
C LEU A 518 22.80 0.59 4.57
N LEU A 519 22.05 1.01 5.60
CA LEU A 519 21.84 2.43 5.88
C LEU A 519 23.16 3.15 6.14
N ASN A 520 24.05 2.57 6.94
CA ASN A 520 25.35 3.17 7.27
C ASN A 520 26.32 3.20 6.09
N ALA A 521 26.31 2.15 5.26
CA ALA A 521 27.15 2.13 4.06
C ALA A 521 26.73 3.21 3.05
N VAL A 522 25.44 3.48 2.94
CA VAL A 522 24.91 4.49 2.01
C VAL A 522 25.03 5.90 2.60
N THR A 523 24.63 6.10 3.86
CA THR A 523 24.44 7.44 4.45
C THR A 523 25.63 7.96 5.26
N GLY A 524 26.46 7.07 5.83
CA GLY A 524 27.53 7.43 6.76
C GLY A 524 27.06 7.95 8.12
N VAL A 525 25.76 7.86 8.44
CA VAL A 525 25.18 8.44 9.67
C VAL A 525 25.62 7.72 10.94
N GLY A 526 25.88 6.39 10.85
CA GLY A 526 26.30 5.58 12.00
C GLY A 526 25.14 5.14 12.89
N PHE A 527 23.99 4.76 12.28
CA PHE A 527 22.88 4.17 13.02
C PHE A 527 23.27 2.87 13.71
N ASP A 528 22.96 2.75 15.00
CA ASP A 528 22.85 1.44 15.64
C ASP A 528 21.38 0.94 15.61
N SER A 529 21.17 -0.32 16.02
CA SER A 529 19.83 -0.93 16.01
C SER A 529 18.83 -0.16 16.87
N ALA A 530 19.27 0.37 18.03
CA ALA A 530 18.39 1.09 18.94
C ALA A 530 17.97 2.45 18.37
N GLU A 531 18.92 3.22 17.83
CA GLU A 531 18.64 4.51 17.16
C GLU A 531 17.72 4.33 15.96
N MET A 532 17.96 3.29 15.14
CA MET A 532 17.12 2.98 13.99
C MET A 532 15.68 2.62 14.39
N LEU A 533 15.49 1.76 15.38
CA LEU A 533 14.18 1.39 15.88
C LEU A 533 13.48 2.55 16.59
N LYS A 534 14.24 3.41 17.29
CA LYS A 534 13.72 4.65 17.88
C LYS A 534 13.21 5.62 16.83
N ALA A 535 13.88 5.72 15.66
CA ALA A 535 13.36 6.49 14.53
C ALA A 535 12.03 5.91 14.03
N GLY A 536 11.91 4.58 13.94
CA GLY A 536 10.65 3.90 13.59
C GLY A 536 9.54 4.16 14.60
N GLU A 537 9.83 4.13 15.89
CA GLU A 537 8.90 4.45 16.98
C GLU A 537 8.48 5.92 16.94
N ARG A 538 9.42 6.83 16.69
CA ARG A 538 9.14 8.27 16.49
C ARG A 538 8.14 8.50 15.38
N ILE A 539 8.34 7.88 14.21
CA ILE A 539 7.44 7.98 13.05
C ILE A 539 6.05 7.46 13.42
N TRP A 540 5.97 6.32 14.12
CA TRP A 540 4.70 5.72 14.52
C TRP A 540 3.90 6.63 15.47
N ASN A 541 4.57 7.21 16.46
CA ASN A 541 3.95 8.13 17.41
C ASN A 541 3.56 9.46 16.75
N LEU A 542 4.37 9.99 15.84
CA LEU A 542 4.02 11.19 15.07
C LEU A 542 2.72 11.00 14.27
N GLU A 543 2.59 9.86 13.58
CA GLU A 543 1.37 9.51 12.83
C GLU A 543 0.16 9.32 13.78
N ARG A 544 0.37 8.77 14.97
CA ARG A 544 -0.67 8.68 16.00
C ARG A 544 -1.14 10.06 16.44
N LEU A 545 -0.23 10.97 16.73
CA LEU A 545 -0.54 12.35 17.11
C LEU A 545 -1.30 13.08 15.99
N PHE A 546 -0.92 12.87 14.71
CA PHE A 546 -1.67 13.39 13.59
C PHE A 546 -3.11 12.89 13.59
N ASN A 547 -3.32 11.60 13.76
CA ASN A 547 -4.63 10.98 13.76
C ASN A 547 -5.51 11.44 14.92
N LEU A 548 -4.94 11.60 16.12
CA LEU A 548 -5.67 12.16 17.27
C LEU A 548 -6.18 13.57 17.00
N LYS A 549 -5.32 14.44 16.41
CA LYS A 549 -5.71 15.78 15.97
C LYS A 549 -6.75 15.77 14.85
N ALA A 550 -6.73 14.71 14.00
CA ALA A 550 -7.75 14.48 12.96
C ALA A 550 -9.07 13.89 13.51
N GLY A 551 -9.18 13.67 14.84
CA GLY A 551 -10.38 13.16 15.50
C GLY A 551 -10.49 11.63 15.57
N LEU A 552 -9.44 10.88 15.18
CA LEU A 552 -9.40 9.41 15.30
C LEU A 552 -8.85 9.02 16.69
N THR A 553 -9.74 8.79 17.64
CA THR A 553 -9.43 8.41 19.03
C THR A 553 -9.35 6.90 19.21
N LYS A 554 -9.13 6.42 20.44
CA LYS A 554 -9.16 4.99 20.78
C LYS A 554 -10.43 4.27 20.34
N LYS A 555 -11.54 4.97 20.15
CA LYS A 555 -12.80 4.37 19.63
C LYS A 555 -12.61 3.77 18.23
N THR A 556 -11.60 4.21 17.50
CA THR A 556 -11.26 3.66 16.19
C THR A 556 -10.23 2.53 16.25
N ASP A 557 -9.64 2.27 17.43
CA ASP A 557 -8.71 1.16 17.65
C ASP A 557 -9.51 -0.10 18.04
N THR A 558 -10.28 -0.60 17.09
CA THR A 558 -11.22 -1.72 17.28
C THR A 558 -11.23 -2.65 16.07
N LEU A 559 -11.92 -3.76 16.19
CA LEU A 559 -12.23 -4.70 15.12
C LEU A 559 -13.75 -4.86 14.97
N PRO A 560 -14.26 -5.30 13.81
CA PRO A 560 -15.66 -5.67 13.65
C PRO A 560 -16.10 -6.73 14.66
N LYS A 561 -17.36 -6.65 15.11
CA LYS A 561 -17.94 -7.59 16.08
C LYS A 561 -17.76 -9.05 15.67
N ARG A 562 -17.86 -9.36 14.38
CA ARG A 562 -17.61 -10.70 13.84
C ARG A 562 -16.30 -11.30 14.33
N LEU A 563 -15.23 -10.52 14.36
CA LEU A 563 -13.91 -11.00 14.75
C LEU A 563 -13.68 -11.03 16.27
N LEU A 564 -14.48 -10.25 17.01
CA LEU A 564 -14.42 -10.15 18.48
C LEU A 564 -15.35 -11.13 19.18
N GLU A 565 -16.51 -11.43 18.60
CA GLU A 565 -17.63 -12.11 19.27
C GLU A 565 -18.03 -13.42 18.58
N GLU A 566 -17.78 -13.59 17.27
CA GLU A 566 -18.16 -14.77 16.51
C GLU A 566 -16.93 -15.72 16.35
N PRO A 567 -16.89 -16.85 17.06
CA PRO A 567 -15.81 -17.81 16.92
C PRO A 567 -15.70 -18.33 15.48
N SER A 568 -14.46 -18.45 14.96
CA SER A 568 -14.25 -19.09 13.65
C SER A 568 -14.92 -20.47 13.63
N PRO A 569 -15.82 -20.75 12.67
CA PRO A 569 -16.62 -21.98 12.75
C PRO A 569 -15.89 -23.22 12.28
N ARG A 570 -14.78 -23.08 11.52
CA ARG A 570 -14.05 -24.20 10.93
C ARG A 570 -12.57 -23.90 10.71
N GLY A 571 -11.80 -24.93 10.37
CA GLY A 571 -10.36 -24.84 10.09
C GLY A 571 -9.50 -24.75 11.35
N PRO A 572 -8.19 -24.43 11.21
CA PRO A 572 -7.25 -24.33 12.33
C PRO A 572 -7.63 -23.30 13.40
N ALA A 573 -8.31 -22.22 13.03
CA ALA A 573 -8.78 -21.17 13.94
C ALA A 573 -10.14 -21.48 14.59
N LYS A 574 -10.72 -22.69 14.41
CA LYS A 574 -12.04 -23.06 14.93
C LYS A 574 -12.15 -22.78 16.42
N GLY A 575 -13.22 -22.08 16.81
CA GLY A 575 -13.54 -21.75 18.20
C GLY A 575 -12.83 -20.51 18.73
N HIS A 576 -11.94 -19.88 17.96
CA HIS A 576 -11.21 -18.69 18.38
C HIS A 576 -11.86 -17.39 17.88
N VAL A 577 -11.77 -16.36 18.72
CA VAL A 577 -12.05 -14.94 18.44
C VAL A 577 -10.75 -14.15 18.70
N VAL A 578 -10.79 -12.85 18.46
CA VAL A 578 -9.68 -11.94 18.83
C VAL A 578 -9.99 -11.29 20.16
N GLU A 579 -9.24 -11.59 21.21
CA GLU A 579 -9.37 -10.98 22.54
C GLU A 579 -8.67 -9.61 22.57
N LEU A 580 -9.18 -8.67 21.77
CA LEU A 580 -8.52 -7.41 21.47
C LEU A 580 -8.28 -6.54 22.72
N ASP A 581 -9.24 -6.45 23.63
CA ASP A 581 -9.16 -5.56 24.80
C ASP A 581 -7.94 -5.85 25.67
N LYS A 582 -7.62 -7.15 25.87
CA LYS A 582 -6.43 -7.56 26.63
C LYS A 582 -5.14 -7.08 25.96
N MET A 583 -5.06 -7.25 24.64
CA MET A 583 -3.90 -6.86 23.84
C MET A 583 -3.76 -5.33 23.74
N LEU A 584 -4.87 -4.58 23.68
CA LEU A 584 -4.82 -3.11 23.60
C LEU A 584 -4.34 -2.47 24.89
N ILE A 585 -4.76 -2.98 26.06
CA ILE A 585 -4.28 -2.47 27.35
C ILE A 585 -2.75 -2.61 27.42
N GLU A 586 -2.23 -3.81 27.16
CA GLU A 586 -0.79 -4.08 27.12
C GLU A 586 -0.07 -3.23 26.05
N TYR A 587 -0.69 -3.08 24.87
CA TYR A 587 -0.13 -2.29 23.78
C TYR A 587 0.04 -0.82 24.16
N TYR A 588 -0.97 -0.19 24.77
CA TYR A 588 -0.89 1.21 25.17
C TYR A 588 0.18 1.42 26.27
N GLU A 589 0.22 0.52 27.25
CA GLU A 589 1.21 0.55 28.32
C GLU A 589 2.64 0.43 27.75
N LEU A 590 2.90 -0.57 26.91
CA LEU A 590 4.22 -0.76 26.28
C LEU A 590 4.62 0.37 25.31
N ARG A 591 3.63 1.03 24.68
CA ARG A 591 3.87 2.20 23.83
C ARG A 591 4.16 3.48 24.61
N GLY A 592 3.96 3.51 25.93
CA GLY A 592 3.98 4.73 26.71
C GLY A 592 2.81 5.66 26.37
N TRP A 593 1.64 5.08 26.10
CA TRP A 593 0.40 5.80 25.85
C TRP A 593 -0.50 5.68 27.08
N ASP A 594 -1.36 6.66 27.28
CA ASP A 594 -2.37 6.60 28.33
C ASP A 594 -3.52 5.64 27.98
N GLN A 595 -4.47 5.50 28.91
CA GLN A 595 -5.65 4.63 28.73
C GLN A 595 -6.57 5.05 27.57
N ASP A 596 -6.42 6.26 27.05
CA ASP A 596 -7.15 6.78 25.89
C ASP A 596 -6.37 6.65 24.59
N GLY A 597 -5.20 5.98 24.65
CA GLY A 597 -4.33 5.73 23.52
C GLY A 597 -3.60 6.99 23.04
N VAL A 598 -3.38 7.95 23.92
CA VAL A 598 -2.62 9.17 23.65
C VAL A 598 -1.18 9.00 24.14
N PRO A 599 -0.16 9.26 23.30
CA PRO A 599 1.23 9.26 23.76
C PRO A 599 1.42 10.21 24.94
N THR A 600 2.08 9.74 26.02
CA THR A 600 2.33 10.57 27.21
C THR A 600 3.37 11.67 26.92
N GLU A 601 3.41 12.72 27.73
CA GLU A 601 4.39 13.80 27.58
C GLU A 601 5.82 13.26 27.71
N GLU A 602 6.05 12.27 28.57
CA GLU A 602 7.35 11.59 28.71
C GLU A 602 7.73 10.90 27.40
N LYS A 603 6.79 10.17 26.76
CA LYS A 603 7.04 9.48 25.48
C LYS A 603 7.29 10.50 24.36
N ILE A 604 6.54 11.58 24.30
CA ILE A 604 6.72 12.66 23.30
C ILE A 604 8.11 13.28 23.47
N SER A 605 8.49 13.62 24.70
CA SER A 605 9.82 14.19 25.02
C SER A 605 10.96 13.21 24.71
N GLU A 606 10.81 11.91 25.08
CA GLU A 606 11.78 10.85 24.78
C GLU A 606 12.06 10.74 23.27
N LEU A 607 11.02 10.87 22.46
CA LEU A 607 11.09 10.75 21.00
C LEU A 607 11.47 12.06 20.30
N GLY A 608 11.45 13.21 20.99
CA GLY A 608 11.73 14.52 20.42
C GLY A 608 10.65 14.96 19.42
N LEU A 609 9.37 14.76 19.78
CA LEU A 609 8.19 15.12 19.00
C LEU A 609 7.52 16.39 19.50
#